data_6a07801fc220f015d71fc637e80f6114
#
_entry.id   6a07801fc220f015d71fc637e80f6114
#
_cell.length_a   1.000
_cell.length_b   1.000
_cell.length_c   1.000
_cell.angle_alpha   90.00
_cell.angle_beta   90.00
_cell.angle_gamma   90.00
#
_symmetry.space_group_name_H-M   'P 1'
#
loop_
_entity.id
_entity.type
_entity.pdbx_description
1 polymer ?
#
loop_
_entity_poly.entity_id
_entity_poly.type
_entity_poly.pdbx_seq_one_letter_code
_entity_poly.pdbx_strand_id
1 'polypeptide(L)'
;MAKQNVAEQFVDILARAGVKRLYGVVGDSLNPVVDAIRRNSAIDWIHVRHEETAAFAAGAEAQITGSLAACAGSCGPGNLHLINGLYDAHRSMAPVLALASHIPSSEIGLGYFQETHPELLFQECSHYNEMISNPEQMPRLLQTAIQHAIGRGGVSVVSMPGDIASKQAPEKTVEHALVTSRPTVRPGDDEIDKLCRMVDEAKRVTLFCGSGTAGAHAEVMEFAEKVKSPVGHALRGKEWIQYDNPYDVGMSGLLGYGAAYEATHECDLLILLGTDFPYNAFLPDDVKIVQVDVRPEHLGRRSKLDLAVWGDVRETLRCLTPRVQPRGDREFLDRMLKKHADALEGVVKAYTRKVEKHTPIHPEYVASVLDEMADQDAVFTVDTGMNNVWAARYLTPNGKRRVIGSFSHGSMANALPQAIGAQFTDRNRQVVAMSGDGGFSMLMGDFLTLVQYDLPVKVVLFNNSSLGMVELEMMVGGLPAYGTANKNPDFAAVARACGAYGVRVEKPKQLQSALKDAFKHKGPALVDVVTDPNALSIPPKIKADMVTGFALSASKVVLDGGVGRMLQMARSNLRNVPRP
;
A
#
# COMPACT_ATOMS: atom_id res chain seq x y z
N MET A 1 12.71 -38.24 -24.34
CA MET A 1 12.04 -37.39 -23.33
C MET A 1 10.58 -37.27 -23.72
N ALA A 2 9.64 -37.35 -22.78
CA ALA A 2 8.23 -37.07 -23.07
C ALA A 2 8.11 -35.65 -23.63
N LYS A 3 7.28 -35.46 -24.66
CA LYS A 3 7.09 -34.13 -25.25
C LYS A 3 6.36 -33.25 -24.24
N GLN A 4 6.92 -32.06 -23.95
CA GLN A 4 6.38 -31.06 -23.02
C GLN A 4 5.04 -30.50 -23.53
N ASN A 5 4.06 -30.28 -22.64
CA ASN A 5 2.85 -29.55 -22.99
C ASN A 5 2.99 -28.04 -22.75
N VAL A 6 1.99 -27.25 -23.20
CA VAL A 6 1.98 -25.79 -23.09
C VAL A 6 2.04 -25.33 -21.62
N ALA A 7 1.33 -26.01 -20.71
CA ALA A 7 1.33 -25.66 -19.29
C ALA A 7 2.72 -25.86 -18.66
N GLU A 8 3.43 -26.94 -18.99
CA GLU A 8 4.79 -27.19 -18.53
C GLU A 8 5.76 -26.12 -19.04
N GLN A 9 5.66 -25.76 -20.30
CA GLN A 9 6.48 -24.68 -20.88
C GLN A 9 6.15 -23.32 -20.27
N PHE A 10 4.88 -23.03 -19.97
CA PHE A 10 4.44 -21.83 -19.27
C PHE A 10 5.08 -21.72 -17.89
N VAL A 11 5.02 -22.79 -17.09
CA VAL A 11 5.62 -22.87 -15.76
C VAL A 11 7.15 -22.70 -15.81
N ASP A 12 7.82 -23.32 -16.79
CA ASP A 12 9.27 -23.17 -16.98
C ASP A 12 9.67 -21.73 -17.31
N ILE A 13 8.90 -21.03 -18.14
CA ILE A 13 9.17 -19.61 -18.46
C ILE A 13 8.99 -18.74 -17.22
N LEU A 14 7.93 -18.95 -16.43
CA LEU A 14 7.72 -18.23 -15.17
C LEU A 14 8.86 -18.47 -14.17
N ALA A 15 9.30 -19.71 -14.02
CA ALA A 15 10.44 -20.06 -13.15
C ALA A 15 11.72 -19.32 -13.57
N ARG A 16 12.02 -19.28 -14.87
CA ARG A 16 13.15 -18.54 -15.43
C ARG A 16 13.00 -17.01 -15.26
N ALA A 17 11.79 -16.50 -15.23
CA ALA A 17 11.51 -15.10 -14.92
C ALA A 17 11.67 -14.75 -13.43
N GLY A 18 11.97 -15.75 -12.58
CA GLY A 18 12.20 -15.58 -11.15
C GLY A 18 10.95 -15.73 -10.28
N VAL A 19 9.80 -16.07 -10.86
CA VAL A 19 8.57 -16.37 -10.09
C VAL A 19 8.81 -17.59 -9.21
N LYS A 20 8.51 -17.46 -7.93
CA LYS A 20 8.66 -18.52 -6.93
C LYS A 20 7.34 -19.16 -6.52
N ARG A 21 6.25 -18.42 -6.63
CA ARG A 21 4.92 -18.82 -6.18
C ARG A 21 3.86 -18.36 -7.17
N LEU A 22 2.83 -19.20 -7.31
CA LEU A 22 1.59 -18.85 -7.98
C LEU A 22 0.45 -18.94 -6.97
N TYR A 23 -0.15 -17.81 -6.63
CA TYR A 23 -1.27 -17.73 -5.71
C TYR A 23 -2.59 -17.95 -6.45
N GLY A 24 -3.51 -18.77 -5.91
CA GLY A 24 -4.81 -18.96 -6.56
C GLY A 24 -5.69 -20.00 -5.87
N VAL A 25 -6.89 -20.14 -6.42
CA VAL A 25 -7.80 -21.23 -6.11
C VAL A 25 -7.79 -22.20 -7.29
N VAL A 26 -7.66 -23.51 -7.02
CA VAL A 26 -7.67 -24.53 -8.07
C VAL A 26 -9.04 -24.60 -8.73
N GLY A 27 -9.06 -24.91 -10.04
CA GLY A 27 -10.27 -25.08 -10.81
C GLY A 27 -9.96 -25.91 -12.06
N ASP A 28 -10.99 -26.45 -12.71
CA ASP A 28 -10.85 -27.39 -13.83
C ASP A 28 -10.02 -26.81 -14.98
N SER A 29 -10.25 -25.56 -15.35
CA SER A 29 -9.52 -24.85 -16.41
C SER A 29 -8.04 -24.61 -16.06
N LEU A 30 -7.66 -24.65 -14.77
CA LEU A 30 -6.29 -24.51 -14.27
C LEU A 30 -5.56 -25.86 -14.09
N ASN A 31 -6.27 -27.00 -14.16
CA ASN A 31 -5.70 -28.31 -13.86
C ASN A 31 -4.38 -28.62 -14.58
N PRO A 32 -4.21 -28.31 -15.89
CA PRO A 32 -2.94 -28.57 -16.57
C PRO A 32 -1.76 -27.76 -15.98
N VAL A 33 -2.01 -26.51 -15.57
CA VAL A 33 -0.99 -25.63 -14.99
C VAL A 33 -0.65 -26.07 -13.56
N VAL A 34 -1.67 -26.41 -12.74
CA VAL A 34 -1.47 -26.91 -11.38
C VAL A 34 -0.69 -28.22 -11.38
N ASP A 35 -0.99 -29.14 -12.31
CA ASP A 35 -0.23 -30.39 -12.46
C ASP A 35 1.21 -30.14 -12.96
N ALA A 36 1.42 -29.20 -13.86
CA ALA A 36 2.74 -28.78 -14.27
C ALA A 36 3.57 -28.23 -13.10
N ILE A 37 2.98 -27.39 -12.25
CA ILE A 37 3.62 -26.89 -11.02
C ILE A 37 3.93 -28.05 -10.07
N ARG A 38 3.00 -28.97 -9.83
CA ARG A 38 3.24 -30.16 -9.00
C ARG A 38 4.45 -30.98 -9.44
N ARG A 39 4.74 -31.02 -10.76
CA ARG A 39 5.88 -31.73 -11.34
C ARG A 39 7.17 -30.87 -11.38
N ASN A 40 7.04 -29.56 -11.32
CA ASN A 40 8.14 -28.61 -11.36
C ASN A 40 8.40 -28.06 -9.95
N SER A 41 9.56 -28.38 -9.37
CA SER A 41 9.90 -27.97 -8.01
C SER A 41 10.38 -26.52 -7.88
N ALA A 42 10.38 -25.74 -8.96
CA ALA A 42 10.88 -24.36 -8.96
C ALA A 42 9.81 -23.32 -8.56
N ILE A 43 8.53 -23.67 -8.67
CA ILE A 43 7.38 -22.82 -8.33
C ILE A 43 6.45 -23.58 -7.38
N ASP A 44 6.01 -22.89 -6.31
CA ASP A 44 5.00 -23.40 -5.39
C ASP A 44 3.60 -22.91 -5.79
N TRP A 45 2.60 -23.77 -5.75
CA TRP A 45 1.19 -23.37 -5.77
C TRP A 45 0.75 -23.00 -4.36
N ILE A 46 0.32 -21.76 -4.16
CA ILE A 46 -0.20 -21.30 -2.87
C ILE A 46 -1.73 -21.22 -2.95
N HIS A 47 -2.37 -22.18 -2.29
CA HIS A 47 -3.83 -22.26 -2.24
C HIS A 47 -4.39 -21.24 -1.24
N VAL A 48 -5.11 -20.26 -1.74
CA VAL A 48 -5.86 -19.26 -0.97
C VAL A 48 -7.36 -19.62 -0.93
N ARG A 49 -8.16 -18.89 -0.19
CA ARG A 49 -9.62 -19.14 -0.09
C ARG A 49 -10.44 -18.29 -1.04
N HIS A 50 -9.84 -17.22 -1.57
CA HIS A 50 -10.47 -16.29 -2.50
C HIS A 50 -9.41 -15.72 -3.45
N GLU A 51 -9.72 -15.59 -4.74
CA GLU A 51 -8.73 -15.12 -5.72
C GLU A 51 -8.36 -13.63 -5.54
N GLU A 52 -9.21 -12.84 -4.93
CA GLU A 52 -8.86 -11.48 -4.53
C GLU A 52 -7.65 -11.48 -3.57
N THR A 53 -7.63 -12.43 -2.62
CA THR A 53 -6.46 -12.66 -1.75
C THR A 53 -5.24 -13.07 -2.56
N ALA A 54 -5.39 -13.89 -3.60
CA ALA A 54 -4.28 -14.27 -4.48
C ALA A 54 -3.62 -13.05 -5.13
N ALA A 55 -4.44 -12.14 -5.66
CA ALA A 55 -3.96 -10.93 -6.32
C ALA A 55 -3.29 -9.96 -5.33
N PHE A 56 -3.86 -9.72 -4.14
CA PHE A 56 -3.22 -8.92 -3.09
C PHE A 56 -1.92 -9.53 -2.59
N ALA A 57 -1.87 -10.85 -2.40
CA ALA A 57 -0.66 -11.55 -1.96
C ALA A 57 0.47 -11.45 -2.99
N ALA A 58 0.17 -11.65 -4.27
CA ALA A 58 1.12 -11.46 -5.37
C ALA A 58 1.61 -10.00 -5.43
N GLY A 59 0.68 -9.02 -5.29
CA GLY A 59 1.03 -7.60 -5.24
C GLY A 59 1.96 -7.25 -4.08
N ALA A 60 1.75 -7.83 -2.90
CA ALA A 60 2.60 -7.65 -1.72
C ALA A 60 3.98 -8.28 -1.91
N GLU A 61 4.05 -9.52 -2.42
CA GLU A 61 5.32 -10.16 -2.76
C GLU A 61 6.12 -9.30 -3.72
N ALA A 62 5.49 -8.82 -4.79
CA ALA A 62 6.15 -7.96 -5.78
C ALA A 62 6.64 -6.63 -5.19
N GLN A 63 5.88 -5.99 -4.28
CA GLN A 63 6.29 -4.76 -3.61
C GLN A 63 7.48 -4.97 -2.65
N ILE A 64 7.57 -6.12 -1.99
CA ILE A 64 8.64 -6.42 -1.03
C ILE A 64 9.92 -6.83 -1.76
N THR A 65 9.80 -7.70 -2.76
CA THR A 65 10.96 -8.26 -3.47
C THR A 65 11.46 -7.39 -4.62
N GLY A 66 10.61 -6.50 -5.15
CA GLY A 66 10.88 -5.77 -6.39
C GLY A 66 10.86 -6.65 -7.65
N SER A 67 10.50 -7.93 -7.52
CA SER A 67 10.52 -8.94 -8.57
C SER A 67 9.11 -9.26 -9.06
N LEU A 68 9.01 -9.95 -10.21
CA LEU A 68 7.75 -10.43 -10.73
C LEU A 68 7.13 -11.46 -9.78
N ALA A 69 5.87 -11.26 -9.41
CA ALA A 69 5.04 -12.24 -8.72
C ALA A 69 3.88 -12.68 -9.62
N ALA A 70 3.20 -13.76 -9.26
CA ALA A 70 2.13 -14.29 -10.09
C ALA A 70 0.91 -14.77 -9.29
N CYS A 71 -0.29 -14.59 -9.87
CA CYS A 71 -1.54 -15.14 -9.36
C CYS A 71 -2.37 -15.75 -10.50
N ALA A 72 -3.36 -16.57 -10.14
CA ALA A 72 -4.22 -17.22 -11.12
C ALA A 72 -5.67 -17.28 -10.65
N GLY A 73 -6.60 -17.15 -11.62
CA GLY A 73 -8.02 -17.37 -11.46
C GLY A 73 -8.51 -18.43 -12.44
N SER A 74 -9.40 -19.30 -11.98
CA SER A 74 -10.14 -20.21 -12.85
C SER A 74 -11.14 -19.45 -13.70
N CYS A 75 -11.63 -20.04 -14.80
CA CYS A 75 -12.58 -19.40 -15.69
C CYS A 75 -13.84 -18.89 -14.98
N GLY A 76 -14.44 -17.85 -15.52
CA GLY A 76 -15.64 -17.24 -14.93
C GLY A 76 -15.40 -16.55 -13.59
N PRO A 77 -16.00 -17.01 -12.50
CA PRO A 77 -15.94 -16.36 -11.17
C PRO A 77 -14.52 -16.14 -10.65
N GLY A 78 -13.60 -17.09 -10.84
CA GLY A 78 -12.22 -16.95 -10.38
C GLY A 78 -11.50 -15.77 -11.02
N ASN A 79 -11.73 -15.52 -12.30
CA ASN A 79 -11.20 -14.34 -13.00
C ASN A 79 -11.81 -13.04 -12.47
N LEU A 80 -13.11 -13.01 -12.20
CA LEU A 80 -13.80 -11.84 -11.67
C LEU A 80 -13.27 -11.43 -10.29
N HIS A 81 -12.99 -12.43 -9.44
CA HIS A 81 -12.48 -12.18 -8.09
C HIS A 81 -11.06 -11.59 -8.06
N LEU A 82 -10.22 -11.82 -9.08
CA LEU A 82 -8.88 -11.24 -9.15
C LEU A 82 -8.87 -9.70 -9.24
N ILE A 83 -9.91 -9.10 -9.82
CA ILE A 83 -9.90 -7.72 -10.34
C ILE A 83 -9.49 -6.71 -9.27
N ASN A 84 -10.07 -6.73 -8.07
CA ASN A 84 -9.79 -5.74 -7.04
C ASN A 84 -8.32 -5.75 -6.60
N GLY A 85 -7.76 -6.94 -6.33
CA GLY A 85 -6.35 -7.07 -5.97
C GLY A 85 -5.40 -6.72 -7.11
N LEU A 86 -5.79 -6.97 -8.37
CA LEU A 86 -5.01 -6.56 -9.54
C LEU A 86 -5.00 -5.03 -9.71
N TYR A 87 -6.12 -4.35 -9.47
CA TYR A 87 -6.14 -2.88 -9.43
C TYR A 87 -5.18 -2.32 -8.39
N ASP A 88 -5.15 -2.90 -7.18
CA ASP A 88 -4.20 -2.49 -6.14
C ASP A 88 -2.75 -2.67 -6.58
N ALA A 89 -2.40 -3.86 -7.09
CA ALA A 89 -1.06 -4.14 -7.60
C ALA A 89 -0.67 -3.19 -8.73
N HIS A 90 -1.59 -2.94 -9.69
CA HIS A 90 -1.35 -2.07 -10.83
C HIS A 90 -1.10 -0.61 -10.42
N ARG A 91 -1.95 -0.05 -9.54
CA ARG A 91 -1.80 1.31 -9.01
C ARG A 91 -0.59 1.45 -8.08
N SER A 92 -0.19 0.37 -7.44
CA SER A 92 1.02 0.31 -6.64
C SER A 92 2.30 0.11 -7.45
N MET A 93 2.19 -0.06 -8.78
CA MET A 93 3.29 -0.33 -9.71
C MET A 93 4.04 -1.63 -9.40
N ALA A 94 3.35 -2.58 -8.76
CA ALA A 94 3.89 -3.89 -8.43
C ALA A 94 3.87 -4.80 -9.66
N PRO A 95 5.00 -5.37 -10.08
CA PRO A 95 5.04 -6.25 -11.24
C PRO A 95 4.37 -7.59 -10.94
N VAL A 96 3.15 -7.76 -11.45
CA VAL A 96 2.35 -8.98 -11.26
C VAL A 96 1.92 -9.52 -12.61
N LEU A 97 2.10 -10.82 -12.83
CA LEU A 97 1.49 -11.57 -13.91
C LEU A 97 0.27 -12.33 -13.39
N ALA A 98 -0.89 -12.06 -13.96
CA ALA A 98 -2.10 -12.82 -13.69
C ALA A 98 -2.38 -13.82 -14.83
N LEU A 99 -2.57 -15.08 -14.48
CA LEU A 99 -3.11 -16.11 -15.38
C LEU A 99 -4.63 -16.14 -15.21
N ALA A 100 -5.35 -15.63 -16.19
CA ALA A 100 -6.80 -15.77 -16.30
C ALA A 100 -7.10 -17.04 -17.11
N SER A 101 -7.35 -18.17 -16.47
CA SER A 101 -7.72 -19.38 -17.18
C SER A 101 -9.08 -19.23 -17.86
N HIS A 102 -9.32 -19.97 -18.94
CA HIS A 102 -10.53 -19.83 -19.75
C HIS A 102 -11.19 -21.17 -20.04
N ILE A 103 -12.47 -21.11 -20.42
CA ILE A 103 -13.25 -22.24 -20.93
C ILE A 103 -12.58 -22.86 -22.16
N PRO A 104 -12.97 -24.09 -22.59
CA PRO A 104 -12.43 -24.67 -23.82
C PRO A 104 -12.50 -23.73 -25.02
N SER A 105 -11.42 -23.67 -25.79
CA SER A 105 -11.30 -22.72 -26.91
C SER A 105 -12.38 -22.89 -28.01
N SER A 106 -12.97 -24.08 -28.15
CA SER A 106 -14.08 -24.37 -29.07
C SER A 106 -15.42 -23.78 -28.60
N GLU A 107 -15.55 -23.41 -27.35
CA GLU A 107 -16.80 -22.93 -26.75
C GLU A 107 -16.85 -21.41 -26.55
N ILE A 108 -15.73 -20.73 -26.82
CA ILE A 108 -15.64 -19.25 -26.64
C ILE A 108 -16.55 -18.57 -27.67
N GLY A 109 -17.40 -17.65 -27.16
CA GLY A 109 -18.38 -16.89 -27.95
C GLY A 109 -19.74 -17.60 -28.13
N LEU A 110 -19.93 -18.74 -27.45
CA LEU A 110 -21.16 -19.52 -27.56
C LEU A 110 -22.05 -19.48 -26.30
N GLY A 111 -21.70 -18.69 -25.30
CA GLY A 111 -22.43 -18.57 -24.04
C GLY A 111 -22.25 -19.79 -23.14
N TYR A 112 -21.08 -20.42 -23.20
CA TYR A 112 -20.77 -21.63 -22.44
C TYR A 112 -20.71 -21.34 -20.93
N PHE A 113 -20.95 -22.38 -20.13
CA PHE A 113 -20.86 -22.30 -18.67
C PHE A 113 -19.52 -21.67 -18.21
N GLN A 114 -19.60 -20.67 -17.33
CA GLN A 114 -18.46 -19.87 -16.83
C GLN A 114 -17.74 -19.03 -17.91
N GLU A 115 -18.32 -18.80 -19.06
CA GLU A 115 -17.75 -17.88 -20.04
C GLU A 115 -17.72 -16.45 -19.49
N THR A 116 -16.57 -15.81 -19.62
CA THR A 116 -16.37 -14.38 -19.42
C THR A 116 -15.43 -13.88 -20.52
N HIS A 117 -15.20 -12.58 -20.59
CA HIS A 117 -14.31 -11.97 -21.58
C HIS A 117 -13.11 -11.35 -20.86
N PRO A 118 -12.07 -12.14 -20.51
CA PRO A 118 -10.90 -11.63 -19.78
C PRO A 118 -10.22 -10.46 -20.49
N GLU A 119 -10.21 -10.44 -21.83
CA GLU A 119 -9.66 -9.37 -22.65
C GLU A 119 -10.35 -8.02 -22.45
N LEU A 120 -11.59 -8.01 -21.95
CA LEU A 120 -12.33 -6.81 -21.56
C LEU A 120 -12.22 -6.54 -20.04
N LEU A 121 -12.33 -7.61 -19.23
CA LEU A 121 -12.38 -7.50 -17.77
C LEU A 121 -11.13 -6.86 -17.16
N PHE A 122 -9.95 -7.16 -17.69
CA PHE A 122 -8.67 -6.73 -17.13
C PHE A 122 -8.05 -5.53 -17.83
N GLN A 123 -8.76 -4.91 -18.77
CA GLN A 123 -8.24 -3.84 -19.60
C GLN A 123 -7.78 -2.62 -18.77
N GLU A 124 -8.53 -2.23 -17.73
CA GLU A 124 -8.21 -1.07 -16.91
C GLU A 124 -7.19 -1.35 -15.79
N CYS A 125 -7.02 -2.60 -15.39
CA CYS A 125 -6.12 -2.98 -14.30
C CYS A 125 -4.82 -3.62 -14.78
N SER A 126 -4.46 -3.47 -16.07
CA SER A 126 -3.24 -4.05 -16.63
C SER A 126 -2.62 -3.17 -17.71
N HIS A 127 -1.31 -3.36 -17.94
CA HIS A 127 -0.58 -2.78 -19.07
C HIS A 127 -0.61 -3.65 -20.32
N TYR A 128 -0.94 -4.92 -20.16
CA TYR A 128 -0.98 -5.92 -21.23
C TYR A 128 -2.00 -6.98 -20.86
N ASN A 129 -2.91 -7.27 -21.77
CA ASN A 129 -3.98 -8.24 -21.56
C ASN A 129 -4.31 -8.92 -22.87
N GLU A 130 -3.87 -10.18 -23.03
CA GLU A 130 -3.99 -10.93 -24.29
C GLU A 130 -4.31 -12.41 -24.06
N MET A 131 -5.00 -13.03 -25.02
CA MET A 131 -5.37 -14.43 -24.97
C MET A 131 -4.40 -15.29 -25.79
N ILE A 132 -3.94 -16.38 -25.20
CA ILE A 132 -3.21 -17.46 -25.88
C ILE A 132 -4.22 -18.31 -26.66
N SER A 133 -4.29 -18.12 -27.96
CA SER A 133 -5.23 -18.84 -28.85
C SER A 133 -4.66 -20.12 -29.44
N ASN A 134 -3.34 -20.30 -29.42
CA ASN A 134 -2.66 -21.51 -29.88
C ASN A 134 -1.30 -21.73 -29.17
N PRO A 135 -0.78 -22.99 -29.21
CA PRO A 135 0.50 -23.33 -28.55
C PRO A 135 1.71 -22.52 -29.03
N GLU A 136 1.80 -22.24 -30.34
CA GLU A 136 2.95 -21.56 -30.94
C GLU A 136 3.07 -20.08 -30.53
N GLN A 137 1.95 -19.47 -30.16
CA GLN A 137 1.89 -18.08 -29.70
C GLN A 137 2.40 -17.93 -28.25
N MET A 138 2.15 -18.93 -27.40
CA MET A 138 2.31 -18.83 -25.94
C MET A 138 3.67 -18.29 -25.50
N PRO A 139 4.82 -18.81 -25.93
CA PRO A 139 6.11 -18.39 -25.38
C PRO A 139 6.41 -16.91 -25.60
N ARG A 140 6.11 -16.38 -26.79
CA ARG A 140 6.35 -14.97 -27.12
C ARG A 140 5.37 -14.04 -26.43
N LEU A 141 4.09 -14.44 -26.34
CA LEU A 141 3.05 -13.67 -25.66
C LEU A 141 3.35 -13.57 -24.17
N LEU A 142 3.71 -14.69 -23.51
CA LEU A 142 4.08 -14.72 -22.12
C LEU A 142 5.32 -13.86 -21.83
N GLN A 143 6.34 -13.94 -22.69
CA GLN A 143 7.52 -13.08 -22.57
C GLN A 143 7.16 -11.59 -22.68
N THR A 144 6.31 -11.22 -23.63
CA THR A 144 5.83 -9.85 -23.77
C THR A 144 5.07 -9.38 -22.54
N ALA A 145 4.19 -10.22 -21.97
CA ALA A 145 3.46 -9.93 -20.74
C ALA A 145 4.41 -9.68 -19.55
N ILE A 146 5.41 -10.55 -19.38
CA ILE A 146 6.45 -10.41 -18.34
C ILE A 146 7.19 -9.08 -18.49
N GLN A 147 7.62 -8.74 -19.71
CA GLN A 147 8.34 -7.49 -19.97
C GLN A 147 7.49 -6.24 -19.73
N HIS A 148 6.19 -6.29 -20.05
CA HIS A 148 5.27 -5.20 -19.72
C HIS A 148 5.10 -5.03 -18.20
N ALA A 149 4.90 -6.14 -17.46
CA ALA A 149 4.75 -6.07 -16.00
C ALA A 149 5.98 -5.48 -15.31
N ILE A 150 7.18 -5.94 -15.68
CA ILE A 150 8.44 -5.49 -15.08
C ILE A 150 8.84 -4.10 -15.58
N GLY A 151 8.89 -3.90 -16.89
CA GLY A 151 9.44 -2.68 -17.51
C GLY A 151 8.59 -1.44 -17.21
N ARG A 152 7.26 -1.58 -17.23
CA ARG A 152 6.33 -0.48 -16.92
C ARG A 152 5.99 -0.40 -15.43
N GLY A 153 6.20 -1.48 -14.69
CA GLY A 153 5.78 -1.61 -13.29
C GLY A 153 4.26 -1.62 -13.17
N GLY A 154 3.69 -2.79 -12.92
CA GLY A 154 2.24 -3.00 -12.82
C GLY A 154 1.84 -4.40 -13.27
N VAL A 155 0.59 -4.57 -13.64
CA VAL A 155 0.00 -5.86 -13.96
C VAL A 155 0.04 -6.14 -15.46
N SER A 156 0.29 -7.41 -15.80
CA SER A 156 -0.04 -7.99 -17.10
C SER A 156 -0.92 -9.21 -16.89
N VAL A 157 -1.87 -9.42 -17.79
CA VAL A 157 -2.79 -10.56 -17.76
C VAL A 157 -2.59 -11.40 -19.01
N VAL A 158 -2.56 -12.70 -18.83
CA VAL A 158 -2.54 -13.68 -19.91
C VAL A 158 -3.73 -14.61 -19.72
N SER A 159 -4.61 -14.64 -20.71
CA SER A 159 -5.73 -15.59 -20.71
C SER A 159 -5.34 -16.85 -21.44
N MET A 160 -5.67 -18.04 -20.87
CA MET A 160 -5.32 -19.32 -21.48
C MET A 160 -6.43 -20.35 -21.31
N PRO A 161 -7.07 -20.80 -22.41
CA PRO A 161 -8.02 -21.90 -22.36
C PRO A 161 -7.38 -23.19 -21.85
N GLY A 162 -8.10 -23.95 -21.01
CA GLY A 162 -7.58 -25.18 -20.40
C GLY A 162 -7.20 -26.27 -21.42
N ASP A 163 -7.93 -26.35 -22.55
CA ASP A 163 -7.59 -27.27 -23.64
C ASP A 163 -6.30 -26.86 -24.36
N ILE A 164 -6.03 -25.55 -24.54
CA ILE A 164 -4.76 -25.05 -25.09
C ILE A 164 -3.60 -25.37 -24.14
N ALA A 165 -3.79 -25.18 -22.83
CA ALA A 165 -2.78 -25.50 -21.82
C ALA A 165 -2.35 -26.98 -21.88
N SER A 166 -3.26 -27.87 -22.24
CA SER A 166 -3.02 -29.32 -22.35
C SER A 166 -2.37 -29.77 -23.66
N LYS A 167 -2.39 -28.93 -24.70
CA LYS A 167 -1.81 -29.27 -26.02
C LYS A 167 -0.29 -29.40 -25.94
N GLN A 168 0.28 -30.10 -26.91
CA GLN A 168 1.73 -30.23 -27.03
C GLN A 168 2.36 -28.86 -27.30
N ALA A 169 3.41 -28.55 -26.56
CA ALA A 169 4.21 -27.35 -26.77
C ALA A 169 4.99 -27.43 -28.10
N PRO A 170 5.27 -26.30 -28.76
CA PRO A 170 6.08 -26.28 -29.98
C PRO A 170 7.51 -26.76 -29.70
N GLU A 171 8.05 -27.63 -30.60
CA GLU A 171 9.39 -28.23 -30.46
C GLU A 171 10.54 -27.21 -30.60
N LYS A 172 10.30 -26.18 -31.42
CA LYS A 172 11.27 -25.10 -31.65
C LYS A 172 10.72 -23.80 -31.11
N THR A 173 11.08 -23.46 -29.88
CA THR A 173 10.92 -22.13 -29.36
C THR A 173 12.22 -21.36 -29.52
N VAL A 174 12.14 -20.15 -30.03
CA VAL A 174 13.27 -19.23 -29.94
C VAL A 174 13.42 -18.88 -28.46
N GLU A 175 14.49 -19.35 -27.85
CA GLU A 175 14.83 -18.92 -26.49
C GLU A 175 15.26 -17.45 -26.54
N HIS A 176 14.36 -16.58 -26.14
CA HIS A 176 14.70 -15.18 -25.98
C HIS A 176 15.18 -14.93 -24.53
N ALA A 177 16.16 -14.08 -24.38
CA ALA A 177 16.56 -13.59 -23.06
C ALA A 177 15.39 -12.78 -22.45
N LEU A 178 14.94 -13.16 -21.26
CA LEU A 178 13.94 -12.39 -20.54
C LEU A 178 14.58 -11.11 -20.00
N VAL A 179 13.97 -9.97 -20.30
CA VAL A 179 14.37 -8.69 -19.72
C VAL A 179 13.67 -8.55 -18.35
N THR A 180 14.45 -8.62 -17.29
CA THR A 180 13.97 -8.58 -15.90
C THR A 180 14.39 -7.32 -15.14
N SER A 181 15.04 -6.36 -15.81
CA SER A 181 15.47 -5.09 -15.23
C SER A 181 14.56 -3.94 -15.63
N ARG A 182 14.36 -3.00 -14.73
CA ARG A 182 13.73 -1.71 -15.05
C ARG A 182 14.77 -0.75 -15.62
N PRO A 183 14.42 0.06 -16.64
CA PRO A 183 15.31 1.09 -17.13
C PRO A 183 15.47 2.21 -16.08
N THR A 184 16.67 2.79 -16.03
CA THR A 184 16.92 4.03 -15.30
C THR A 184 16.81 5.21 -16.26
N VAL A 185 15.99 6.19 -15.94
CA VAL A 185 15.75 7.38 -16.77
C VAL A 185 16.58 8.54 -16.22
N ARG A 186 17.57 9.00 -16.99
CA ARG A 186 18.34 10.20 -16.69
C ARG A 186 17.73 11.40 -17.42
N PRO A 187 17.42 12.53 -16.74
CA PRO A 187 16.96 13.75 -17.40
C PRO A 187 17.97 14.34 -18.38
N GLY A 188 17.50 15.09 -19.35
CA GLY A 188 18.36 15.86 -20.25
C GLY A 188 19.12 16.96 -19.51
N ASP A 189 20.32 17.31 -20.00
CA ASP A 189 21.13 18.38 -19.38
C ASP A 189 20.40 19.74 -19.40
N ASP A 190 19.62 20.04 -20.43
CA ASP A 190 18.81 21.28 -20.51
C ASP A 190 17.75 21.36 -19.41
N GLU A 191 17.13 20.21 -19.04
CA GLU A 191 16.16 20.16 -17.94
C GLU A 191 16.86 20.38 -16.60
N ILE A 192 18.02 19.75 -16.41
CA ILE A 192 18.84 19.92 -15.19
C ILE A 192 19.33 21.37 -15.06
N ASP A 193 19.78 22.00 -16.13
CA ASP A 193 20.23 23.41 -16.11
C ASP A 193 19.09 24.38 -15.81
N LYS A 194 17.87 24.11 -16.30
CA LYS A 194 16.69 24.90 -15.93
C LYS A 194 16.35 24.73 -14.45
N LEU A 195 16.35 23.48 -13.96
CA LEU A 195 16.10 23.19 -12.56
C LEU A 195 17.15 23.83 -11.64
N CYS A 196 18.43 23.77 -12.03
CA CYS A 196 19.53 24.41 -11.30
C CYS A 196 19.29 25.92 -11.14
N ARG A 197 18.96 26.63 -12.23
CA ARG A 197 18.64 28.07 -12.16
C ARG A 197 17.46 28.37 -11.24
N MET A 198 16.36 27.59 -11.34
CA MET A 198 15.19 27.76 -10.46
C MET A 198 15.52 27.55 -8.99
N VAL A 199 16.36 26.58 -8.68
CA VAL A 199 16.84 26.34 -7.32
C VAL A 199 17.69 27.50 -6.83
N ASP A 200 18.65 27.97 -7.61
CA ASP A 200 19.56 29.07 -7.21
C ASP A 200 18.85 30.42 -7.04
N GLU A 201 17.80 30.69 -7.84
CA GLU A 201 16.95 31.89 -7.73
C GLU A 201 15.99 31.87 -6.53
N ALA A 202 15.52 30.72 -6.12
CA ALA A 202 14.56 30.61 -5.02
C ALA A 202 15.24 30.91 -3.68
N LYS A 203 14.53 31.50 -2.72
CA LYS A 203 15.03 31.75 -1.36
C LYS A 203 14.69 30.62 -0.43
N ARG A 204 13.50 30.03 -0.59
CA ARG A 204 12.95 28.97 0.26
C ARG A 204 12.53 27.80 -0.63
N VAL A 205 13.28 26.72 -0.57
CA VAL A 205 12.97 25.47 -1.30
C VAL A 205 12.36 24.47 -0.34
N THR A 206 11.34 23.76 -0.77
CA THR A 206 10.77 22.61 -0.05
C THR A 206 10.81 21.38 -0.94
N LEU A 207 11.25 20.25 -0.40
CA LEU A 207 11.17 18.95 -1.06
C LEU A 207 9.93 18.21 -0.56
N PHE A 208 9.16 17.62 -1.48
CA PHE A 208 8.03 16.77 -1.14
C PHE A 208 8.16 15.41 -1.82
N CYS A 209 8.37 14.38 -1.01
CA CYS A 209 8.83 13.06 -1.44
C CYS A 209 7.71 12.01 -1.49
N GLY A 210 7.64 11.28 -2.59
CA GLY A 210 6.75 10.13 -2.76
C GLY A 210 7.49 8.80 -2.85
N SER A 211 6.80 7.75 -3.31
CA SER A 211 7.37 6.40 -3.46
C SER A 211 8.53 6.32 -4.46
N GLY A 212 8.62 7.25 -5.41
CA GLY A 212 9.74 7.32 -6.37
C GLY A 212 11.08 7.72 -5.74
N THR A 213 11.11 8.08 -4.44
CA THR A 213 12.35 8.29 -3.68
C THR A 213 12.95 7.00 -3.13
N ALA A 214 12.31 5.84 -3.39
CA ALA A 214 12.87 4.55 -3.02
C ALA A 214 14.30 4.39 -3.56
N GLY A 215 15.25 4.16 -2.63
CA GLY A 215 16.67 4.04 -2.95
C GLY A 215 17.39 5.34 -3.29
N ALA A 216 16.78 6.52 -3.11
CA ALA A 216 17.39 7.85 -3.31
C ALA A 216 17.57 8.63 -2.00
N HIS A 217 17.50 7.95 -0.84
CA HIS A 217 17.56 8.60 0.47
C HIS A 217 18.81 9.48 0.64
N ALA A 218 20.00 8.94 0.33
CA ALA A 218 21.26 9.66 0.49
C ALA A 218 21.32 10.93 -0.38
N GLU A 219 20.87 10.81 -1.63
CA GLU A 219 20.84 11.93 -2.58
C GLU A 219 19.85 13.02 -2.15
N VAL A 220 18.70 12.62 -1.58
CA VAL A 220 17.73 13.61 -1.03
C VAL A 220 18.31 14.31 0.18
N MET A 221 18.97 13.60 1.11
CA MET A 221 19.61 14.21 2.29
C MET A 221 20.74 15.15 1.89
N GLU A 222 21.61 14.76 0.95
CA GLU A 222 22.69 15.59 0.44
C GLU A 222 22.17 16.88 -0.21
N PHE A 223 21.13 16.77 -1.03
CA PHE A 223 20.51 17.92 -1.67
C PHE A 223 19.82 18.83 -0.65
N ALA A 224 19.05 18.27 0.28
CA ALA A 224 18.37 19.03 1.34
C ALA A 224 19.38 19.79 2.22
N GLU A 225 20.51 19.17 2.58
CA GLU A 225 21.59 19.86 3.30
C GLU A 225 22.17 21.02 2.48
N LYS A 226 22.43 20.79 1.21
CA LYS A 226 23.06 21.80 0.35
C LYS A 226 22.20 23.06 0.19
N VAL A 227 20.88 22.88 0.04
CA VAL A 227 19.94 24.01 -0.18
C VAL A 227 19.17 24.43 1.08
N LYS A 228 19.45 23.80 2.25
CA LYS A 228 18.78 24.01 3.55
C LYS A 228 17.26 23.91 3.45
N SER A 229 16.80 22.83 2.81
CA SER A 229 15.39 22.61 2.51
C SER A 229 14.71 21.70 3.55
N PRO A 230 13.53 22.04 4.07
CA PRO A 230 12.68 21.08 4.73
C PRO A 230 12.24 19.97 3.75
N VAL A 231 12.08 18.75 4.29
CA VAL A 231 11.68 17.56 3.54
C VAL A 231 10.35 17.04 4.10
N GLY A 232 9.28 17.25 3.35
CA GLY A 232 7.98 16.65 3.59
C GLY A 232 7.77 15.40 2.74
N HIS A 233 6.78 14.59 3.10
CA HIS A 233 6.50 13.38 2.33
C HIS A 233 5.01 13.04 2.23
N ALA A 234 4.63 12.26 1.21
CA ALA A 234 3.38 11.54 1.14
C ALA A 234 3.46 10.24 1.95
N LEU A 235 2.33 9.57 2.19
CA LEU A 235 2.31 8.30 2.94
C LEU A 235 3.27 7.26 2.33
N ARG A 236 3.26 7.07 1.02
CA ARG A 236 4.15 6.12 0.32
C ARG A 236 5.62 6.56 0.25
N GLY A 237 5.91 7.81 0.57
CA GLY A 237 7.29 8.31 0.69
C GLY A 237 7.89 8.09 2.08
N LYS A 238 7.04 7.92 3.11
CA LYS A 238 7.43 7.85 4.51
C LYS A 238 8.55 6.83 4.78
N GLU A 239 8.36 5.58 4.36
CA GLU A 239 9.32 4.49 4.63
C GLU A 239 10.70 4.71 4.00
N TRP A 240 10.78 5.55 2.95
CA TRP A 240 12.00 5.79 2.19
C TRP A 240 12.77 7.04 2.65
N ILE A 241 12.10 8.02 3.28
CA ILE A 241 12.66 9.35 3.49
C ILE A 241 12.66 9.80 4.95
N GLN A 242 11.78 9.29 5.81
CA GLN A 242 11.63 9.81 7.15
C GLN A 242 12.76 9.41 8.11
N TYR A 243 13.34 8.21 7.95
CA TYR A 243 14.42 7.73 8.83
C TYR A 243 15.71 8.52 8.60
N ASP A 244 16.52 8.68 9.65
CA ASP A 244 17.82 9.37 9.60
C ASP A 244 17.76 10.69 8.80
N ASN A 245 16.66 11.45 8.95
CA ASN A 245 16.37 12.67 8.20
C ASN A 245 16.31 13.88 9.14
N PRO A 246 17.39 14.70 9.25
CA PRO A 246 17.40 15.90 10.08
C PRO A 246 16.58 17.07 9.49
N TYR A 247 16.00 16.91 8.31
CA TYR A 247 15.18 17.89 7.60
C TYR A 247 13.70 17.53 7.59
N ASP A 248 13.31 16.41 8.27
CA ASP A 248 11.93 15.92 8.27
C ASP A 248 10.96 16.93 8.88
N VAL A 249 9.94 17.28 8.11
CA VAL A 249 8.84 18.13 8.56
C VAL A 249 7.48 17.40 8.53
N GLY A 250 7.51 16.08 8.38
CA GLY A 250 6.33 15.22 8.45
C GLY A 250 5.61 15.03 7.12
N MET A 251 4.32 14.79 7.20
CA MET A 251 3.49 14.35 6.09
C MET A 251 2.37 15.35 5.77
N SER A 252 2.10 15.61 4.49
CA SER A 252 0.93 16.35 4.02
C SER A 252 -0.16 15.42 3.47
N GLY A 253 -1.38 15.92 3.40
CA GLY A 253 -2.57 15.20 2.92
C GLY A 253 -3.57 14.89 4.02
N LEU A 254 -4.60 14.09 3.71
CA LEU A 254 -5.68 13.75 4.65
C LEU A 254 -5.18 13.12 5.95
N LEU A 255 -4.13 12.30 5.87
CA LEU A 255 -3.54 11.60 7.01
C LEU A 255 -2.39 12.40 7.65
N GLY A 256 -2.12 13.59 7.12
CA GLY A 256 -0.95 14.40 7.42
C GLY A 256 -0.74 14.73 8.90
N TYR A 257 0.50 15.07 9.22
CA TYR A 257 0.93 15.56 10.53
C TYR A 257 2.24 16.35 10.40
N GLY A 258 2.54 17.14 11.42
CA GLY A 258 3.75 17.98 11.41
C GLY A 258 3.57 19.28 10.65
N ALA A 259 4.63 19.77 10.00
CA ALA A 259 4.68 21.05 9.31
C ALA A 259 4.82 20.94 7.77
N ALA A 260 4.64 19.75 7.19
CA ALA A 260 4.81 19.55 5.75
C ALA A 260 3.83 20.39 4.91
N TYR A 261 2.61 20.58 5.39
CA TYR A 261 1.63 21.44 4.71
C TYR A 261 2.12 22.88 4.65
N GLU A 262 2.55 23.44 5.78
CA GLU A 262 3.07 24.81 5.86
C GLU A 262 4.34 24.97 5.04
N ALA A 263 5.25 23.99 5.09
CA ALA A 263 6.49 24.03 4.31
C ALA A 263 6.23 24.07 2.80
N THR A 264 5.22 23.36 2.30
CA THR A 264 4.86 23.38 0.87
C THR A 264 4.17 24.68 0.44
N HIS A 265 3.47 25.38 1.34
CA HIS A 265 2.76 26.63 1.02
C HIS A 265 3.56 27.91 1.31
N GLU A 266 4.55 27.86 2.21
CA GLU A 266 5.37 29.02 2.58
C GLU A 266 6.71 29.07 1.81
N CYS A 267 7.02 28.11 0.93
CA CYS A 267 8.21 28.12 0.09
C CYS A 267 8.02 28.98 -1.17
N ASP A 268 9.13 29.30 -1.85
CA ASP A 268 9.13 29.98 -3.17
C ASP A 268 9.22 28.95 -4.31
N LEU A 269 9.76 27.77 -4.00
CA LEU A 269 9.92 26.64 -4.91
C LEU A 269 9.61 25.33 -4.22
N LEU A 270 8.59 24.64 -4.71
CA LEU A 270 8.24 23.28 -4.31
C LEU A 270 8.77 22.28 -5.33
N ILE A 271 9.58 21.32 -4.90
CA ILE A 271 10.07 20.23 -5.74
C ILE A 271 9.39 18.93 -5.33
N LEU A 272 8.52 18.41 -6.20
CA LEU A 272 7.84 17.13 -6.04
C LEU A 272 8.77 16.02 -6.56
N LEU A 273 9.21 15.13 -5.68
CA LEU A 273 10.16 14.06 -5.99
C LEU A 273 9.46 12.70 -6.01
N GLY A 274 9.25 12.15 -7.21
CA GLY A 274 8.68 10.82 -7.41
C GLY A 274 7.31 10.63 -6.74
N THR A 275 6.44 11.61 -6.88
CA THR A 275 5.10 11.61 -6.29
C THR A 275 4.03 12.07 -7.28
N ASP A 276 2.97 11.29 -7.39
CA ASP A 276 1.70 11.65 -8.01
C ASP A 276 0.66 11.89 -6.91
N PHE A 277 0.94 12.84 -6.03
CA PHE A 277 0.14 13.12 -4.84
C PHE A 277 -1.31 13.48 -5.20
N PRO A 278 -2.32 12.65 -4.84
CA PRO A 278 -3.66 12.76 -5.42
C PRO A 278 -4.51 13.90 -4.87
N TYR A 279 -4.11 14.51 -3.76
CA TYR A 279 -4.93 15.47 -3.03
C TYR A 279 -4.59 16.92 -3.43
N ASN A 280 -5.07 17.37 -4.59
CA ASN A 280 -4.79 18.71 -5.14
C ASN A 280 -5.05 19.83 -4.13
N ALA A 281 -6.06 19.70 -3.28
CA ALA A 281 -6.40 20.69 -2.24
C ALA A 281 -5.30 20.91 -1.18
N PHE A 282 -4.28 20.06 -1.15
CA PHE A 282 -3.12 20.18 -0.27
C PHE A 282 -1.86 20.65 -0.99
N LEU A 283 -1.94 20.94 -2.29
CA LEU A 283 -0.88 21.56 -3.06
C LEU A 283 -1.11 23.08 -3.15
N PRO A 284 -0.05 23.91 -3.13
CA PRO A 284 -0.18 25.37 -3.23
C PRO A 284 -0.51 25.81 -4.66
N ASP A 285 -1.25 26.93 -4.79
CA ASP A 285 -1.56 27.56 -6.08
C ASP A 285 -0.57 28.70 -6.44
N ASP A 286 0.05 29.33 -5.43
CA ASP A 286 0.86 30.55 -5.58
C ASP A 286 2.38 30.30 -5.47
N VAL A 287 2.82 29.04 -5.55
CA VAL A 287 4.22 28.63 -5.43
C VAL A 287 4.70 28.07 -6.77
N LYS A 288 5.95 28.33 -7.15
CA LYS A 288 6.56 27.65 -8.30
C LYS A 288 6.70 26.15 -7.99
N ILE A 289 6.24 25.30 -8.91
CA ILE A 289 6.26 23.84 -8.72
C ILE A 289 7.08 23.17 -9.82
N VAL A 290 8.04 22.35 -9.38
CA VAL A 290 8.77 21.39 -10.21
C VAL A 290 8.36 19.99 -9.84
N GLN A 291 8.15 19.13 -10.83
CA GLN A 291 7.89 17.70 -10.59
C GLN A 291 8.93 16.85 -11.31
N VAL A 292 9.54 15.93 -10.58
CA VAL A 292 10.45 14.89 -11.09
C VAL A 292 9.75 13.55 -11.00
N ASP A 293 9.52 12.88 -12.12
CA ASP A 293 8.90 11.55 -12.15
C ASP A 293 9.42 10.72 -13.32
N VAL A 294 9.51 9.41 -13.15
CA VAL A 294 9.88 8.44 -14.21
C VAL A 294 8.74 8.18 -15.18
N ARG A 295 7.54 8.59 -14.85
CA ARG A 295 6.33 8.43 -15.66
C ARG A 295 5.91 9.77 -16.24
N PRO A 296 6.05 9.98 -17.54
CA PRO A 296 5.68 11.26 -18.16
C PRO A 296 4.18 11.57 -18.02
N GLU A 297 3.32 10.56 -17.94
CA GLU A 297 1.88 10.72 -17.72
C GLU A 297 1.50 11.24 -16.33
N HIS A 298 2.43 11.24 -15.37
CA HIS A 298 2.23 11.82 -14.03
C HIS A 298 2.55 13.33 -13.99
N LEU A 299 3.43 13.79 -14.89
CA LEU A 299 3.91 15.15 -14.89
C LEU A 299 2.78 16.14 -15.19
N GLY A 300 2.51 17.04 -14.24
CA GLY A 300 1.53 18.12 -14.39
C GLY A 300 0.05 17.72 -14.24
N ARG A 301 -0.28 16.48 -13.99
CA ARG A 301 -1.69 16.08 -13.90
C ARG A 301 -2.40 16.49 -12.59
N ARG A 302 -1.64 16.92 -11.57
CA ARG A 302 -2.19 17.29 -10.25
C ARG A 302 -2.08 18.78 -9.95
N SER A 303 -1.11 19.46 -10.53
CA SER A 303 -0.89 20.89 -10.37
C SER A 303 -0.28 21.47 -11.64
N LYS A 304 -0.40 22.78 -11.82
CA LYS A 304 0.33 23.50 -12.85
C LYS A 304 1.82 23.46 -12.50
N LEU A 305 2.66 23.02 -13.44
CA LEU A 305 4.10 22.99 -13.26
C LEU A 305 4.79 24.18 -13.93
N ASP A 306 5.80 24.71 -13.27
CA ASP A 306 6.78 25.63 -13.88
C ASP A 306 7.89 24.86 -14.61
N LEU A 307 8.19 23.63 -14.15
CA LEU A 307 9.09 22.72 -14.85
C LEU A 307 8.68 21.26 -14.60
N ALA A 308 8.55 20.51 -15.68
CA ALA A 308 8.44 19.06 -15.65
C ALA A 308 9.81 18.45 -15.96
N VAL A 309 10.27 17.50 -15.15
CA VAL A 309 11.54 16.79 -15.31
C VAL A 309 11.24 15.30 -15.44
N TRP A 310 11.46 14.75 -16.62
CA TRP A 310 11.27 13.33 -16.83
C TRP A 310 12.52 12.56 -16.46
N GLY A 311 12.53 11.99 -15.27
CA GLY A 311 13.70 11.28 -14.78
C GLY A 311 13.49 10.54 -13.46
N ASP A 312 14.43 9.64 -13.18
CA ASP A 312 14.59 9.00 -11.89
C ASP A 312 15.06 10.03 -10.85
N VAL A 313 14.49 9.98 -9.64
CA VAL A 313 14.83 10.93 -8.56
C VAL A 313 16.31 10.88 -8.22
N ARG A 314 16.89 9.68 -8.09
CA ARG A 314 18.29 9.49 -7.76
C ARG A 314 19.19 10.09 -8.83
N GLU A 315 18.95 9.77 -10.10
CA GLU A 315 19.76 10.28 -11.22
C GLU A 315 19.59 11.77 -11.40
N THR A 316 18.38 12.30 -11.21
CA THR A 316 18.12 13.75 -11.24
C THR A 316 18.94 14.48 -10.18
N LEU A 317 18.89 14.02 -8.92
CA LEU A 317 19.63 14.65 -7.83
C LEU A 317 21.14 14.49 -7.97
N ARG A 318 21.66 13.37 -8.47
CA ARG A 318 23.08 13.18 -8.79
C ARG A 318 23.59 14.18 -9.82
N CYS A 319 22.76 14.52 -10.82
CA CYS A 319 23.11 15.52 -11.82
C CYS A 319 22.95 16.96 -11.29
N LEU A 320 21.93 17.21 -10.47
CA LEU A 320 21.57 18.54 -9.97
C LEU A 320 22.46 19.01 -8.82
N THR A 321 22.66 18.16 -7.79
CA THR A 321 23.35 18.52 -6.55
C THR A 321 24.73 19.14 -6.77
N PRO A 322 25.59 18.65 -7.67
CA PRO A 322 26.89 19.29 -7.93
C PRO A 322 26.79 20.68 -8.52
N ARG A 323 25.72 20.99 -9.27
CA ARG A 323 25.57 22.22 -10.05
C ARG A 323 24.98 23.41 -9.26
N VAL A 324 24.14 23.14 -8.23
CA VAL A 324 23.51 24.18 -7.42
C VAL A 324 24.47 24.80 -6.41
N GLN A 325 24.24 26.07 -6.06
CA GLN A 325 25.03 26.76 -5.05
C GLN A 325 24.62 26.35 -3.63
N PRO A 326 25.60 26.15 -2.73
CA PRO A 326 25.28 25.83 -1.32
C PRO A 326 24.70 27.05 -0.62
N ARG A 327 23.75 26.85 0.29
CA ARG A 327 23.12 27.90 1.09
C ARG A 327 23.58 27.87 2.54
N GLY A 328 23.74 29.07 3.13
CA GLY A 328 24.04 29.22 4.57
C GLY A 328 22.81 29.52 5.42
N ASP A 329 21.77 30.14 4.84
CA ASP A 329 20.57 30.53 5.55
C ASP A 329 19.68 29.31 5.86
N ARG A 330 19.37 29.14 7.15
CA ARG A 330 18.54 28.05 7.69
C ARG A 330 17.22 28.53 8.32
N GLU A 331 16.94 29.81 8.31
CA GLU A 331 15.80 30.38 9.04
C GLU A 331 14.47 29.68 8.69
N PHE A 332 14.22 29.46 7.39
CA PHE A 332 13.03 28.78 6.92
C PHE A 332 12.99 27.30 7.38
N LEU A 333 14.09 26.57 7.22
CA LEU A 333 14.21 25.19 7.66
C LEU A 333 14.00 25.06 9.17
N ASP A 334 14.71 25.87 9.96
CA ASP A 334 14.65 25.79 11.43
C ASP A 334 13.25 26.14 11.96
N ARG A 335 12.55 27.07 11.31
CA ARG A 335 11.16 27.42 11.64
C ARG A 335 10.22 26.24 11.34
N MET A 336 10.38 25.54 10.21
CA MET A 336 9.55 24.39 9.87
C MET A 336 9.85 23.19 10.78
N LEU A 337 11.11 22.94 11.10
CA LEU A 337 11.50 21.90 12.07
C LEU A 337 10.91 22.14 13.45
N LYS A 338 10.91 23.40 13.93
CA LYS A 338 10.27 23.77 15.19
C LYS A 338 8.77 23.49 15.17
N LYS A 339 8.06 23.96 14.13
CA LYS A 339 6.62 23.68 13.96
C LYS A 339 6.33 22.18 13.95
N HIS A 340 7.18 21.39 13.29
CA HIS A 340 7.06 19.93 13.26
C HIS A 340 7.21 19.32 14.66
N ALA A 341 8.24 19.71 15.41
CA ALA A 341 8.47 19.23 16.77
C ALA A 341 7.30 19.58 17.70
N ASP A 342 6.79 20.81 17.63
CA ASP A 342 5.65 21.27 18.43
C ASP A 342 4.37 20.44 18.10
N ALA A 343 4.12 20.13 16.81
CA ALA A 343 2.99 19.29 16.40
C ALA A 343 3.12 17.83 16.88
N LEU A 344 4.32 17.27 16.87
CA LEU A 344 4.58 15.92 17.39
C LEU A 344 4.29 15.83 18.89
N GLU A 345 4.80 16.74 19.69
CA GLU A 345 4.58 16.73 21.15
C GLU A 345 3.14 17.08 21.55
N GLY A 346 2.53 18.05 20.86
CA GLY A 346 1.23 18.58 21.25
C GLY A 346 0.04 17.75 20.78
N VAL A 347 0.15 17.09 19.62
CA VAL A 347 -0.96 16.37 18.99
C VAL A 347 -0.67 14.88 18.84
N VAL A 348 0.42 14.52 18.17
CA VAL A 348 0.68 13.11 17.81
C VAL A 348 0.93 12.25 19.06
N LYS A 349 1.65 12.76 20.06
CA LYS A 349 1.94 12.01 21.29
C LYS A 349 0.84 12.09 22.36
N ALA A 350 -0.27 12.75 22.08
CA ALA A 350 -1.30 13.07 23.08
C ALA A 350 -1.88 11.84 23.80
N TYR A 351 -2.10 10.74 23.09
CA TYR A 351 -2.67 9.50 23.61
C TYR A 351 -1.73 8.30 23.57
N THR A 352 -0.43 8.51 23.41
CA THR A 352 0.58 7.44 23.50
C THR A 352 1.02 7.16 24.95
N ARG A 353 0.77 8.10 25.88
CA ARG A 353 1.17 8.03 27.29
C ARG A 353 0.01 8.38 28.22
N LYS A 354 0.06 7.89 29.45
CA LYS A 354 -0.95 8.15 30.50
C LYS A 354 -2.38 7.76 30.07
N VAL A 355 -2.50 6.58 29.45
CA VAL A 355 -3.77 6.04 28.91
C VAL A 355 -4.27 4.80 29.67
N GLU A 356 -3.65 4.45 30.81
CA GLU A 356 -3.92 3.20 31.56
C GLU A 356 -5.38 3.10 32.05
N LYS A 357 -6.06 4.25 32.14
CA LYS A 357 -7.48 4.35 32.55
C LYS A 357 -8.43 4.64 31.40
N HIS A 358 -7.92 4.74 30.17
CA HIS A 358 -8.75 5.03 28.99
C HIS A 358 -9.34 3.75 28.42
N THR A 359 -10.62 3.53 28.65
CA THR A 359 -11.36 2.34 28.20
C THR A 359 -12.64 2.81 27.51
N PRO A 360 -12.90 2.35 26.25
CA PRO A 360 -12.10 1.46 25.41
C PRO A 360 -10.70 1.98 25.08
N ILE A 361 -9.81 1.10 24.57
CA ILE A 361 -8.40 1.41 24.35
C ILE A 361 -8.25 2.45 23.23
N HIS A 362 -7.49 3.52 23.47
CA HIS A 362 -7.23 4.51 22.43
C HIS A 362 -6.34 3.92 21.30
N PRO A 363 -6.74 3.99 20.02
CA PRO A 363 -6.01 3.33 18.93
C PRO A 363 -4.58 3.88 18.73
N GLU A 364 -4.32 5.13 19.04
CA GLU A 364 -2.97 5.71 19.02
C GLU A 364 -2.02 4.97 19.96
N TYR A 365 -2.50 4.59 21.14
CA TYR A 365 -1.72 3.78 22.07
C TYR A 365 -1.40 2.39 21.50
N VAL A 366 -2.37 1.77 20.83
CA VAL A 366 -2.14 0.46 20.19
C VAL A 366 -1.03 0.55 19.15
N ALA A 367 -1.12 1.54 18.26
CA ALA A 367 -0.12 1.73 17.21
C ALA A 367 1.27 2.10 17.77
N SER A 368 1.33 2.92 18.81
CA SER A 368 2.58 3.28 19.48
C SER A 368 3.26 2.07 20.14
N VAL A 369 2.48 1.20 20.81
CA VAL A 369 3.01 -0.03 21.42
C VAL A 369 3.46 -1.03 20.36
N LEU A 370 2.74 -1.12 19.23
CA LEU A 370 3.17 -1.93 18.10
C LEU A 370 4.52 -1.47 17.54
N ASP A 371 4.68 -0.16 17.35
CA ASP A 371 5.94 0.43 16.87
C ASP A 371 7.11 0.13 17.80
N GLU A 372 6.89 0.24 19.11
CA GLU A 372 7.90 -0.04 20.14
C GLU A 372 8.31 -1.52 20.19
N MET A 373 7.35 -2.44 20.01
CA MET A 373 7.55 -3.88 20.23
C MET A 373 7.92 -4.65 18.98
N ALA A 374 7.65 -4.12 17.79
CA ALA A 374 7.94 -4.79 16.54
C ALA A 374 9.44 -4.83 16.22
N ASP A 375 9.84 -5.90 15.51
CA ASP A 375 11.23 -6.10 15.09
C ASP A 375 11.73 -4.96 14.19
N GLN A 376 13.05 -4.77 14.17
CA GLN A 376 13.68 -3.68 13.40
C GLN A 376 13.54 -3.83 11.89
N ASP A 377 13.22 -5.00 11.41
CA ASP A 377 12.98 -5.31 9.98
C ASP A 377 11.56 -5.76 9.69
N ALA A 378 10.62 -5.56 10.63
CA ALA A 378 9.23 -5.97 10.49
C ALA A 378 8.58 -5.44 9.19
N VAL A 379 7.65 -6.21 8.63
CA VAL A 379 6.74 -5.77 7.58
C VAL A 379 5.38 -5.51 8.19
N PHE A 380 4.89 -4.30 8.03
CA PHE A 380 3.51 -3.95 8.38
C PHE A 380 2.65 -3.95 7.11
N THR A 381 1.55 -4.69 7.13
CA THR A 381 0.50 -4.57 6.13
C THR A 381 -0.67 -3.85 6.76
N VAL A 382 -1.20 -2.82 6.09
CA VAL A 382 -2.14 -1.89 6.72
C VAL A 382 -3.44 -1.82 5.94
N ASP A 383 -4.54 -2.07 6.64
CA ASP A 383 -5.87 -2.01 6.05
C ASP A 383 -6.33 -0.57 5.78
N THR A 384 -7.09 -0.39 4.72
CA THR A 384 -7.68 0.92 4.41
C THR A 384 -8.73 1.31 5.43
N GLY A 385 -8.66 2.56 5.88
CA GLY A 385 -9.51 3.15 6.89
C GLY A 385 -8.71 3.86 7.97
N MET A 386 -9.22 3.89 9.21
CA MET A 386 -8.53 4.54 10.33
C MET A 386 -7.14 3.95 10.62
N ASN A 387 -6.91 2.69 10.25
CA ASN A 387 -5.59 2.05 10.41
C ASN A 387 -4.50 2.75 9.59
N ASN A 388 -4.84 3.30 8.42
CA ASN A 388 -3.89 4.11 7.64
C ASN A 388 -3.41 5.33 8.42
N VAL A 389 -4.30 5.96 9.20
CA VAL A 389 -3.95 7.11 10.05
C VAL A 389 -2.99 6.68 11.16
N TRP A 390 -3.33 5.59 11.84
CA TRP A 390 -2.53 5.10 12.95
C TRP A 390 -1.15 4.63 12.48
N ALA A 391 -1.08 3.91 11.37
CA ALA A 391 0.19 3.51 10.76
C ALA A 391 1.01 4.73 10.27
N ALA A 392 0.37 5.67 9.59
CA ALA A 392 1.02 6.86 9.06
C ALA A 392 1.67 7.72 10.16
N ARG A 393 1.02 7.83 11.33
CA ARG A 393 1.48 8.71 12.40
C ARG A 393 2.41 8.03 13.40
N TYR A 394 2.21 6.73 13.65
CA TYR A 394 2.85 6.05 14.79
C TYR A 394 3.88 4.99 14.41
N LEU A 395 3.87 4.47 13.17
CA LEU A 395 4.95 3.57 12.75
C LEU A 395 6.19 4.38 12.37
N THR A 396 7.32 4.05 12.97
CA THR A 396 8.60 4.71 12.73
C THR A 396 9.44 3.92 11.72
N PRO A 397 9.71 4.46 10.53
CA PRO A 397 10.61 3.84 9.57
C PRO A 397 12.07 3.95 10.05
N ASN A 398 12.89 2.98 9.64
CA ASN A 398 14.30 2.90 9.99
C ASN A 398 15.17 2.40 8.83
N GLY A 399 14.66 2.49 7.61
CA GLY A 399 15.34 1.98 6.41
C GLY A 399 15.27 0.47 6.19
N LYS A 400 14.74 -0.31 7.17
CA LYS A 400 14.59 -1.77 7.08
C LYS A 400 13.13 -2.21 7.19
N ARG A 401 12.35 -1.55 8.05
CA ARG A 401 10.92 -1.78 8.16
C ARG A 401 10.21 -1.43 6.87
N ARG A 402 9.21 -2.21 6.51
CA ARG A 402 8.36 -1.96 5.35
C ARG A 402 6.93 -1.71 5.80
N VAL A 403 6.26 -0.78 5.14
CA VAL A 403 4.86 -0.47 5.36
C VAL A 403 4.13 -0.52 4.02
N ILE A 404 3.34 -1.55 3.81
CA ILE A 404 2.55 -1.74 2.59
C ILE A 404 1.06 -1.71 2.88
N GLY A 405 0.27 -1.31 1.90
CA GLY A 405 -1.17 -1.21 2.00
C GLY A 405 -1.78 -0.77 0.68
N SER A 406 -3.09 -0.76 0.60
CA SER A 406 -3.82 -0.30 -0.59
C SER A 406 -3.87 1.24 -0.69
N PHE A 407 -2.70 1.89 -0.57
CA PHE A 407 -2.60 3.36 -0.42
C PHE A 407 -2.96 4.15 -1.68
N SER A 408 -2.93 3.53 -2.86
CA SER A 408 -3.27 4.17 -4.14
C SER A 408 -4.61 3.73 -4.69
N HIS A 409 -5.10 2.55 -4.29
CA HIS A 409 -6.40 2.02 -4.70
C HIS A 409 -7.46 2.20 -3.63
N GLY A 410 -7.09 2.10 -2.35
CA GLY A 410 -7.98 2.36 -1.23
C GLY A 410 -8.91 1.19 -0.89
N SER A 411 -8.56 -0.04 -1.25
CA SER A 411 -9.36 -1.21 -0.89
C SER A 411 -9.26 -1.50 0.60
N MET A 412 -10.38 -1.81 1.22
CA MET A 412 -10.44 -2.51 2.51
C MET A 412 -10.06 -3.99 2.31
N ALA A 413 -9.89 -4.72 3.39
CA ALA A 413 -9.55 -6.15 3.41
C ALA A 413 -8.16 -6.53 2.91
N ASN A 414 -7.32 -5.58 2.55
CA ASN A 414 -6.01 -5.84 1.95
C ASN A 414 -4.94 -6.32 2.95
N ALA A 415 -5.03 -5.97 4.24
CA ALA A 415 -3.94 -6.21 5.19
C ALA A 415 -3.64 -7.70 5.40
N LEU A 416 -4.64 -8.54 5.64
CA LEU A 416 -4.46 -9.99 5.80
C LEU A 416 -3.93 -10.65 4.52
N PRO A 417 -4.51 -10.44 3.33
CA PRO A 417 -3.99 -10.95 2.06
C PRO A 417 -2.55 -10.51 1.76
N GLN A 418 -2.25 -9.24 1.93
CA GLN A 418 -0.90 -8.72 1.73
C GLN A 418 0.11 -9.32 2.73
N ALA A 419 -0.32 -9.59 3.98
CA ALA A 419 0.52 -10.27 4.96
C ALA A 419 0.85 -11.71 4.56
N ILE A 420 -0.08 -12.42 3.91
CA ILE A 420 0.16 -13.76 3.35
C ILE A 420 1.31 -13.68 2.34
N GLY A 421 1.21 -12.79 1.35
CA GLY A 421 2.25 -12.59 0.34
C GLY A 421 3.59 -12.17 0.97
N ALA A 422 3.56 -11.23 1.90
CA ALA A 422 4.75 -10.77 2.61
C ALA A 422 5.46 -11.90 3.36
N GLN A 423 4.71 -12.72 4.09
CA GLN A 423 5.29 -13.80 4.90
C GLN A 423 5.89 -14.91 4.05
N PHE A 424 5.38 -15.14 2.86
CA PHE A 424 5.98 -16.11 1.94
C PHE A 424 7.31 -15.64 1.35
N THR A 425 7.62 -14.35 1.36
CA THR A 425 8.93 -13.85 0.89
C THR A 425 10.06 -14.22 1.85
N ASP A 426 9.79 -14.17 3.14
CA ASP A 426 10.71 -14.59 4.21
C ASP A 426 9.90 -15.05 5.44
N ARG A 427 9.94 -16.35 5.72
CA ARG A 427 9.21 -16.96 6.84
C ARG A 427 9.75 -16.59 8.22
N ASN A 428 10.98 -16.10 8.29
CA ASN A 428 11.63 -15.71 9.56
C ASN A 428 11.43 -14.22 9.88
N ARG A 429 11.01 -13.43 8.90
CA ARG A 429 10.75 -12.01 9.07
C ARG A 429 9.40 -11.80 9.75
N GLN A 430 9.36 -10.92 10.76
CA GLN A 430 8.10 -10.58 11.42
C GLN A 430 7.16 -9.84 10.45
N VAL A 431 5.94 -10.35 10.30
CA VAL A 431 4.86 -9.71 9.53
C VAL A 431 3.69 -9.41 10.46
N VAL A 432 3.29 -8.13 10.51
CA VAL A 432 2.18 -7.63 11.33
C VAL A 432 1.11 -7.05 10.43
N ALA A 433 -0.08 -7.68 10.41
CA ALA A 433 -1.25 -7.16 9.72
C ALA A 433 -2.04 -6.24 10.66
N MET A 434 -2.01 -4.94 10.41
CA MET A 434 -2.84 -3.94 11.11
C MET A 434 -4.19 -3.86 10.41
N SER A 435 -5.17 -4.61 10.91
CA SER A 435 -6.50 -4.71 10.30
C SER A 435 -7.56 -3.97 11.10
N GLY A 436 -8.52 -3.34 10.40
CA GLY A 436 -9.78 -2.92 11.00
C GLY A 436 -10.76 -4.11 11.06
N ASP A 437 -11.70 -4.07 12.01
CA ASP A 437 -12.74 -5.10 12.15
C ASP A 437 -13.59 -5.23 10.87
N GLY A 438 -13.94 -4.11 10.24
CA GLY A 438 -14.66 -4.11 8.98
C GLY A 438 -13.87 -4.74 7.83
N GLY A 439 -12.60 -4.33 7.64
CA GLY A 439 -11.75 -4.87 6.58
C GLY A 439 -11.40 -6.35 6.81
N PHE A 440 -11.02 -6.72 8.03
CA PHE A 440 -10.73 -8.12 8.36
C PHE A 440 -11.90 -9.06 8.06
N SER A 441 -13.12 -8.65 8.41
CA SER A 441 -14.32 -9.48 8.22
C SER A 441 -14.63 -9.78 6.75
N MET A 442 -14.23 -8.91 5.81
CA MET A 442 -14.51 -9.08 4.37
C MET A 442 -13.78 -10.28 3.76
N LEU A 443 -12.51 -10.50 4.12
CA LEU A 443 -11.70 -11.62 3.64
C LEU A 443 -11.19 -12.54 4.79
N MET A 444 -11.93 -12.59 5.89
CA MET A 444 -11.59 -13.38 7.08
C MET A 444 -11.37 -14.87 6.77
N GLY A 445 -12.00 -15.41 5.71
CA GLY A 445 -11.81 -16.79 5.28
C GLY A 445 -10.35 -17.14 4.99
N ASP A 446 -9.56 -16.18 4.54
CA ASP A 446 -8.13 -16.39 4.27
C ASP A 446 -7.24 -16.39 5.53
N PHE A 447 -7.81 -16.17 6.71
CA PHE A 447 -7.13 -16.51 7.96
C PHE A 447 -6.81 -18.02 8.03
N LEU A 448 -7.64 -18.86 7.42
CA LEU A 448 -7.36 -20.29 7.25
C LEU A 448 -6.14 -20.57 6.36
N THR A 449 -5.81 -19.68 5.45
CA THR A 449 -4.58 -19.80 4.65
C THR A 449 -3.33 -19.64 5.54
N LEU A 450 -3.36 -18.75 6.53
CA LEU A 450 -2.28 -18.65 7.52
C LEU A 450 -2.11 -19.97 8.29
N VAL A 451 -3.21 -20.57 8.72
CA VAL A 451 -3.20 -21.83 9.46
C VAL A 451 -2.72 -22.98 8.57
N GLN A 452 -3.22 -23.07 7.34
CA GLN A 452 -2.86 -24.14 6.39
C GLN A 452 -1.36 -24.21 6.09
N TYR A 453 -0.68 -23.06 6.06
CA TYR A 453 0.75 -22.97 5.73
C TYR A 453 1.64 -22.66 6.95
N ASP A 454 1.10 -22.68 8.15
CA ASP A 454 1.80 -22.30 9.39
C ASP A 454 2.56 -20.96 9.25
N LEU A 455 1.90 -19.96 8.66
CA LEU A 455 2.48 -18.63 8.47
C LEU A 455 2.45 -17.84 9.78
N PRO A 456 3.60 -17.40 10.33
CA PRO A 456 3.67 -16.74 11.63
C PRO A 456 3.19 -15.29 11.62
N VAL A 457 2.24 -14.95 10.76
CA VAL A 457 1.64 -13.61 10.66
C VAL A 457 0.94 -13.23 11.97
N LYS A 458 1.12 -11.99 12.41
CA LYS A 458 0.48 -11.41 13.60
C LYS A 458 -0.60 -10.43 13.16
N VAL A 459 -1.86 -10.86 13.20
CA VAL A 459 -2.99 -9.98 12.92
C VAL A 459 -3.31 -9.19 14.19
N VAL A 460 -3.16 -7.88 14.14
CA VAL A 460 -3.57 -6.97 15.21
C VAL A 460 -4.81 -6.21 14.74
N LEU A 461 -5.93 -6.54 15.34
CA LEU A 461 -7.23 -6.05 14.95
C LEU A 461 -7.62 -4.84 15.79
N PHE A 462 -7.84 -3.71 15.14
CA PHE A 462 -8.39 -2.50 15.73
C PHE A 462 -9.91 -2.59 15.66
N ASN A 463 -10.52 -3.15 16.71
CA ASN A 463 -11.93 -3.46 16.75
C ASN A 463 -12.69 -2.30 17.42
N ASN A 464 -13.18 -1.38 16.63
CA ASN A 464 -14.01 -0.26 17.08
C ASN A 464 -15.51 -0.47 16.78
N SER A 465 -15.89 -1.59 16.19
CA SER A 465 -17.26 -1.92 15.75
C SER A 465 -17.87 -0.89 14.81
N SER A 466 -17.05 -0.20 14.02
CA SER A 466 -17.51 0.81 13.06
C SER A 466 -16.58 0.94 11.85
N LEU A 467 -17.14 1.31 10.70
CA LEU A 467 -16.41 1.85 9.57
C LEU A 467 -15.98 3.30 9.86
N GLY A 468 -15.07 3.47 10.83
CA GLY A 468 -14.77 4.75 11.49
C GLY A 468 -14.32 5.87 10.56
N MET A 469 -13.61 5.55 9.45
CA MET A 469 -13.22 6.57 8.45
C MET A 469 -14.44 7.13 7.74
N VAL A 470 -15.36 6.27 7.27
CA VAL A 470 -16.60 6.67 6.60
C VAL A 470 -17.50 7.46 7.56
N GLU A 471 -17.57 7.02 8.81
CA GLU A 471 -18.32 7.74 9.85
C GLU A 471 -17.78 9.16 10.06
N LEU A 472 -16.44 9.31 10.12
CA LEU A 472 -15.78 10.61 10.24
C LEU A 472 -16.07 11.50 9.03
N GLU A 473 -16.00 10.94 7.82
CA GLU A 473 -16.30 11.65 6.57
C GLU A 473 -17.77 12.14 6.52
N MET A 474 -18.72 11.30 6.93
CA MET A 474 -20.13 11.70 7.08
C MET A 474 -20.26 12.88 8.04
N MET A 475 -19.64 12.81 9.21
CA MET A 475 -19.69 13.87 10.22
C MET A 475 -19.10 15.19 9.72
N VAL A 476 -17.96 15.14 9.05
CA VAL A 476 -17.31 16.32 8.45
C VAL A 476 -18.17 16.89 7.31
N GLY A 477 -18.89 16.06 6.57
CA GLY A 477 -19.87 16.45 5.55
C GLY A 477 -21.22 16.96 6.12
N GLY A 478 -21.38 17.02 7.45
CA GLY A 478 -22.63 17.46 8.11
C GLY A 478 -23.75 16.43 8.10
N LEU A 479 -23.43 15.16 7.85
CA LEU A 479 -24.36 14.04 7.81
C LEU A 479 -24.32 13.23 9.11
N PRO A 480 -25.45 12.73 9.62
CA PRO A 480 -25.45 11.74 10.69
C PRO A 480 -24.81 10.43 10.22
N ALA A 481 -24.09 9.74 11.11
CA ALA A 481 -23.56 8.43 10.82
C ALA A 481 -24.69 7.41 10.61
N TYR A 482 -24.66 6.70 9.48
CA TYR A 482 -25.65 5.67 9.14
C TYR A 482 -25.01 4.54 8.34
N GLY A 483 -25.33 3.29 8.68
CA GLY A 483 -24.82 2.11 7.99
C GLY A 483 -23.34 1.78 8.27
N THR A 484 -22.72 2.46 9.23
CA THR A 484 -21.30 2.30 9.57
C THR A 484 -21.04 1.34 10.74
N ALA A 485 -22.06 1.03 11.54
CA ALA A 485 -21.93 0.17 12.71
C ALA A 485 -21.82 -1.30 12.33
N ASN A 486 -20.88 -2.01 12.94
CA ASN A 486 -20.66 -3.44 12.81
C ASN A 486 -21.10 -4.17 14.10
N LYS A 487 -21.76 -5.32 13.96
CA LYS A 487 -21.97 -6.26 15.05
C LYS A 487 -20.93 -7.39 14.94
N ASN A 488 -19.85 -7.25 15.68
CA ASN A 488 -18.71 -8.15 15.60
C ASN A 488 -18.84 -9.38 16.52
N PRO A 489 -18.27 -10.53 16.13
CA PRO A 489 -18.01 -11.64 17.03
C PRO A 489 -16.80 -11.33 17.94
N ASP A 490 -16.48 -12.23 18.88
CA ASP A 490 -15.16 -12.33 19.49
C ASP A 490 -14.18 -12.91 18.43
N PHE A 491 -13.42 -12.04 17.75
CA PHE A 491 -12.50 -12.47 16.71
C PHE A 491 -11.34 -13.32 17.26
N ALA A 492 -10.97 -13.14 18.53
CA ALA A 492 -9.99 -14.02 19.17
C ALA A 492 -10.54 -15.43 19.35
N ALA A 493 -11.84 -15.59 19.64
CA ALA A 493 -12.48 -16.91 19.69
C ALA A 493 -12.55 -17.53 18.29
N VAL A 494 -12.82 -16.74 17.25
CA VAL A 494 -12.76 -17.21 15.84
C VAL A 494 -11.36 -17.72 15.50
N ALA A 495 -10.31 -16.97 15.82
CA ALA A 495 -8.94 -17.41 15.57
C ALA A 495 -8.60 -18.73 16.27
N ARG A 496 -9.02 -18.89 17.53
CA ARG A 496 -8.85 -20.17 18.27
C ARG A 496 -9.62 -21.32 17.64
N ALA A 497 -10.84 -21.06 17.15
CA ALA A 497 -11.63 -22.07 16.45
C ALA A 497 -10.98 -22.52 15.13
N CYS A 498 -10.22 -21.62 14.47
CA CYS A 498 -9.42 -21.95 13.28
C CYS A 498 -8.11 -22.70 13.61
N GLY A 499 -7.76 -22.91 14.88
CA GLY A 499 -6.52 -23.56 15.30
C GLY A 499 -5.31 -22.62 15.48
N ALA A 500 -5.53 -21.32 15.51
CA ALA A 500 -4.49 -20.31 15.72
C ALA A 500 -4.49 -19.77 17.16
N TYR A 501 -3.45 -19.02 17.51
CA TYR A 501 -3.46 -18.24 18.75
C TYR A 501 -4.43 -17.06 18.64
N GLY A 502 -5.28 -16.85 19.63
CA GLY A 502 -6.24 -15.74 19.66
C GLY A 502 -6.39 -15.18 21.06
N VAL A 503 -6.21 -13.86 21.22
CA VAL A 503 -6.39 -13.15 22.48
C VAL A 503 -7.19 -11.86 22.28
N ARG A 504 -8.18 -11.62 23.15
CA ARG A 504 -8.97 -10.38 23.18
C ARG A 504 -8.44 -9.43 24.27
N VAL A 505 -8.27 -8.17 23.92
CA VAL A 505 -7.69 -7.12 24.75
C VAL A 505 -8.69 -5.98 24.89
N GLU A 506 -9.20 -5.77 26.11
CA GLU A 506 -10.22 -4.74 26.42
C GLU A 506 -9.69 -3.62 27.33
N LYS A 507 -8.53 -3.82 27.94
CA LYS A 507 -7.92 -2.85 28.87
C LYS A 507 -6.49 -2.52 28.46
N PRO A 508 -6.05 -1.26 28.51
CA PRO A 508 -4.70 -0.84 28.10
C PRO A 508 -3.58 -1.64 28.76
N LYS A 509 -3.72 -1.99 30.02
CA LYS A 509 -2.71 -2.75 30.78
C LYS A 509 -2.45 -4.18 30.24
N GLN A 510 -3.40 -4.74 29.49
CA GLN A 510 -3.28 -6.08 28.90
C GLN A 510 -2.50 -6.08 27.58
N LEU A 511 -2.43 -4.92 26.89
CA LEU A 511 -1.96 -4.82 25.52
C LEU A 511 -0.53 -5.32 25.33
N GLN A 512 0.42 -4.80 26.13
CA GLN A 512 1.83 -5.18 25.99
C GLN A 512 2.06 -6.68 26.21
N SER A 513 1.42 -7.27 27.24
CA SER A 513 1.54 -8.70 27.49
C SER A 513 0.94 -9.53 26.35
N ALA A 514 -0.26 -9.16 25.87
CA ALA A 514 -0.93 -9.85 24.78
C ALA A 514 -0.11 -9.81 23.47
N LEU A 515 0.45 -8.66 23.11
CA LEU A 515 1.33 -8.52 21.96
C LEU A 515 2.62 -9.33 22.12
N LYS A 516 3.23 -9.29 23.31
CA LYS A 516 4.45 -10.07 23.59
C LYS A 516 4.21 -11.58 23.41
N ASP A 517 3.07 -12.09 23.90
CA ASP A 517 2.73 -13.50 23.79
C ASP A 517 2.42 -13.86 22.33
N ALA A 518 1.67 -13.01 21.60
CA ALA A 518 1.38 -13.19 20.18
C ALA A 518 2.67 -13.18 19.34
N PHE A 519 3.61 -12.28 19.60
CA PHE A 519 4.88 -12.18 18.85
C PHE A 519 5.79 -13.38 19.12
N LYS A 520 5.75 -13.96 20.31
CA LYS A 520 6.50 -15.19 20.63
C LYS A 520 5.87 -16.46 20.06
N HIS A 521 4.60 -16.43 19.72
CA HIS A 521 3.93 -17.58 19.15
C HIS A 521 4.48 -17.91 17.77
N LYS A 522 4.85 -19.17 17.52
CA LYS A 522 5.52 -19.59 16.26
C LYS A 522 4.59 -19.67 15.05
N GLY A 523 3.28 -19.87 15.28
CA GLY A 523 2.25 -19.93 14.25
C GLY A 523 1.50 -18.61 14.06
N PRO A 524 0.39 -18.63 13.29
CA PRO A 524 -0.48 -17.48 13.13
C PRO A 524 -1.11 -17.05 14.46
N ALA A 525 -1.23 -15.73 14.65
CA ALA A 525 -1.82 -15.17 15.87
C ALA A 525 -2.74 -13.99 15.54
N LEU A 526 -3.82 -13.85 16.31
CA LEU A 526 -4.74 -12.71 16.24
C LEU A 526 -4.89 -12.06 17.61
N VAL A 527 -4.65 -10.77 17.68
CA VAL A 527 -4.88 -9.93 18.87
C VAL A 527 -6.07 -9.03 18.56
N ASP A 528 -7.24 -9.35 19.12
CA ASP A 528 -8.48 -8.57 18.97
C ASP A 528 -8.49 -7.44 20.01
N VAL A 529 -8.11 -6.22 19.62
CA VAL A 529 -8.02 -5.06 20.50
C VAL A 529 -9.29 -4.23 20.39
N VAL A 530 -10.08 -4.16 21.47
CA VAL A 530 -11.27 -3.31 21.54
C VAL A 530 -10.85 -1.85 21.68
N THR A 531 -10.99 -1.10 20.59
CA THR A 531 -10.56 0.30 20.51
C THR A 531 -11.73 1.29 20.63
N ASP A 532 -11.41 2.51 21.03
CA ASP A 532 -12.41 3.58 21.19
C ASP A 532 -12.99 4.01 19.83
N PRO A 533 -14.30 3.79 19.60
CA PRO A 533 -14.96 4.20 18.35
C PRO A 533 -15.02 5.72 18.18
N ASN A 534 -14.84 6.49 19.24
CA ASN A 534 -14.91 7.95 19.22
C ASN A 534 -13.55 8.63 19.02
N ALA A 535 -12.47 7.85 18.88
CA ALA A 535 -11.15 8.40 18.61
C ALA A 535 -11.11 8.99 17.19
N LEU A 536 -10.89 10.30 17.10
CA LEU A 536 -10.85 11.04 15.83
C LEU A 536 -9.40 11.28 15.40
N SER A 537 -9.19 11.25 14.09
CA SER A 537 -7.98 11.76 13.47
C SER A 537 -8.18 13.21 13.06
N ILE A 538 -7.53 14.14 13.75
CA ILE A 538 -7.57 15.55 13.38
C ILE A 538 -6.54 15.80 12.28
N PRO A 539 -6.95 16.27 11.07
CA PRO A 539 -6.02 16.61 10.01
C PRO A 539 -5.16 17.84 10.40
N PRO A 540 -3.97 18.01 9.80
CA PRO A 540 -3.06 19.11 10.15
C PRO A 540 -3.66 20.49 9.89
N LYS A 541 -4.59 20.60 8.95
CA LYS A 541 -5.37 21.81 8.69
C LYS A 541 -6.85 21.50 8.68
N ILE A 542 -7.59 22.14 9.56
CA ILE A 542 -9.04 22.09 9.61
C ILE A 542 -9.57 23.25 8.79
N LYS A 543 -10.30 22.98 7.71
CA LYS A 543 -10.98 24.01 6.93
C LYS A 543 -12.28 24.47 7.62
N ALA A 544 -12.69 25.71 7.38
CA ALA A 544 -13.91 26.27 7.99
C ALA A 544 -15.19 25.49 7.63
N ASP A 545 -15.27 24.96 6.42
CA ASP A 545 -16.36 24.09 5.97
C ASP A 545 -16.41 22.76 6.76
N MET A 546 -15.25 22.17 7.07
CA MET A 546 -15.17 20.97 7.91
C MET A 546 -15.67 21.23 9.34
N VAL A 547 -15.33 22.38 9.92
CA VAL A 547 -15.82 22.79 11.25
C VAL A 547 -17.33 22.98 11.21
N THR A 548 -17.83 23.65 10.17
CA THR A 548 -19.27 23.89 9.97
C THR A 548 -20.02 22.57 9.77
N GLY A 549 -19.50 21.68 8.93
CA GLY A 549 -20.09 20.35 8.69
C GLY A 549 -20.13 19.52 9.97
N PHE A 550 -19.03 19.46 10.70
CA PHE A 550 -18.97 18.74 11.98
C PHE A 550 -19.96 19.31 13.02
N ALA A 551 -20.06 20.64 13.15
CA ALA A 551 -21.01 21.29 14.05
C ALA A 551 -22.46 21.00 13.65
N LEU A 552 -22.76 20.97 12.34
CA LEU A 552 -24.08 20.62 11.81
C LEU A 552 -24.44 19.16 12.11
N SER A 553 -23.51 18.23 11.87
CA SER A 553 -23.71 16.80 12.22
C SER A 553 -23.90 16.63 13.71
N ALA A 554 -23.07 17.28 14.54
CA ALA A 554 -23.17 17.24 15.99
C ALA A 554 -24.53 17.74 16.47
N SER A 555 -25.05 18.83 15.90
CA SER A 555 -26.38 19.37 16.26
C SER A 555 -27.50 18.39 15.91
N LYS A 556 -27.45 17.73 14.75
CA LYS A 556 -28.42 16.70 14.35
C LYS A 556 -28.37 15.50 15.31
N VAL A 557 -27.17 15.01 15.64
CA VAL A 557 -26.99 13.90 16.60
C VAL A 557 -27.57 14.28 17.98
N VAL A 558 -27.38 15.52 18.43
CA VAL A 558 -27.93 16.00 19.72
C VAL A 558 -29.46 16.07 19.66
N LEU A 559 -30.03 16.57 18.55
CA LEU A 559 -31.49 16.65 18.35
C LEU A 559 -32.14 15.25 18.34
N ASP A 560 -31.41 14.24 17.84
CA ASP A 560 -31.86 12.84 17.82
C ASP A 560 -31.58 12.10 19.16
N GLY A 561 -31.24 12.81 20.24
CA GLY A 561 -31.03 12.26 21.58
C GLY A 561 -29.61 11.76 21.84
N GLY A 562 -28.65 12.00 20.95
CA GLY A 562 -27.26 11.52 21.02
C GLY A 562 -26.30 12.37 21.86
N VAL A 563 -26.78 13.15 22.84
CA VAL A 563 -25.95 14.02 23.71
C VAL A 563 -24.81 13.23 24.37
N GLY A 564 -25.10 12.00 24.85
CA GLY A 564 -24.10 11.14 25.48
C GLY A 564 -22.94 10.78 24.55
N ARG A 565 -23.22 10.53 23.27
CA ARG A 565 -22.20 10.22 22.25
C ARG A 565 -21.28 11.42 21.98
N MET A 566 -21.85 12.63 21.87
CA MET A 566 -21.05 13.85 21.67
C MET A 566 -20.14 14.14 22.86
N LEU A 567 -20.62 13.91 24.09
CA LEU A 567 -19.80 14.03 25.29
C LEU A 567 -18.67 13.00 25.34
N GLN A 568 -18.92 11.75 24.93
CA GLN A 568 -17.88 10.72 24.85
C GLN A 568 -16.85 11.09 23.81
N MET A 569 -17.27 11.51 22.61
CA MET A 569 -16.36 11.96 21.55
C MET A 569 -15.48 13.14 21.99
N ALA A 570 -16.06 14.13 22.66
CA ALA A 570 -15.29 15.23 23.23
C ALA A 570 -14.25 14.74 24.24
N ARG A 571 -14.63 13.82 25.13
CA ARG A 571 -13.70 13.23 26.14
C ARG A 571 -12.58 12.43 25.49
N SER A 572 -12.86 11.66 24.45
CA SER A 572 -11.88 10.84 23.73
C SER A 572 -10.83 11.67 23.02
N ASN A 573 -11.13 12.94 22.67
CA ASN A 573 -10.25 13.77 21.85
C ASN A 573 -9.72 15.04 22.53
N LEU A 574 -10.02 15.25 23.82
CA LEU A 574 -9.62 16.48 24.55
C LEU A 574 -8.13 16.81 24.50
N ARG A 575 -7.26 15.80 24.40
CA ARG A 575 -5.79 15.99 24.35
C ARG A 575 -5.29 16.30 22.95
N ASN A 576 -6.06 15.96 21.89
CA ASN A 576 -5.69 16.19 20.49
C ASN A 576 -6.05 17.59 20.00
N VAL A 577 -6.79 18.36 20.79
CA VAL A 577 -7.13 19.74 20.42
C VAL A 577 -5.87 20.61 20.60
N PRO A 578 -5.37 21.26 19.54
CA PRO A 578 -4.25 22.17 19.66
C PRO A 578 -4.59 23.25 20.68
N ARG A 579 -3.73 23.44 21.65
CA ARG A 579 -3.87 24.59 22.58
C ARG A 579 -3.40 25.83 21.85
N PRO A 580 -4.14 26.96 21.91
CA PRO A 580 -3.78 28.20 21.25
C PRO A 580 -2.42 28.75 21.73
#